data_2efc79fd38e52d517eb9bdb891db3408
#
_entry.id   2efc79fd38e52d517eb9bdb891db3408
#
_cell.length_a   1.000
_cell.length_b   1.000
_cell.length_c   1.000
_cell.angle_alpha   90.00
_cell.angle_beta   90.00
_cell.angle_gamma   90.00
#
_symmetry.space_group_name_H-M   'P 1'
#
loop_
_entity.id
_entity.type
_entity.pdbx_description
1 polymer ?
#
loop_
_entity_poly.entity_id
_entity_poly.type
_entity_poly.pdbx_seq_one_letter_code
_entity_poly.pdbx_strand_id
1 'polypeptide(L)'
;MVRLRNRADSLLRTWREAQLLADVADSLERVRATAGHDTIAVGGLRIIANPSPLPLREAAERAWPVIDSLYGSAAQDLAQHPFIIRAVDPDSGVRRTVLHVGIELPWDLDVRATTTALLTTVTAPHLDPALADWLGAALRPTLHPRDEPAAVFVQLVSAPSEAVRGCFLGDIARCKDVLQVGDTTGLLGRWYATPAEREALVTESFSDYFARSATAPSLQQCRQHRDDACTALLQSLPPGSLPRPLAQAARLLLVREVLRAGGRDAYQRLVARPGTSIGERLSSAAGLDIDSLVVRWRNDVLSARPRPLTLPWWASAAAIGWTAFFGFCALRSSRWRL
;
A
#
# COMPACT_ATOMS: atom_id res chain seq x y z
N MET A 1 26.74 10.89 -28.86
CA MET A 1 27.04 10.02 -27.72
C MET A 1 27.85 10.75 -26.63
N VAL A 2 29.05 11.31 -26.88
CA VAL A 2 29.89 12.00 -25.87
C VAL A 2 29.17 13.15 -25.17
N ARG A 3 28.44 14.02 -25.90
CA ARG A 3 27.71 15.15 -25.32
C ARG A 3 26.56 14.71 -24.38
N LEU A 4 25.87 13.61 -24.69
CA LEU A 4 24.80 13.06 -23.84
C LEU A 4 25.39 12.47 -22.56
N ARG A 5 26.52 11.78 -22.65
CA ARG A 5 27.23 11.23 -21.49
C ARG A 5 27.70 12.32 -20.55
N ASN A 6 28.36 13.38 -21.08
CA ASN A 6 28.79 14.52 -20.27
C ASN A 6 27.63 15.23 -19.59
N ARG A 7 26.44 15.32 -20.25
CA ARG A 7 25.25 15.92 -19.66
C ARG A 7 24.67 15.02 -18.55
N ALA A 8 24.66 13.70 -18.74
CA ALA A 8 24.23 12.76 -17.72
C ALA A 8 25.16 12.79 -16.49
N ASP A 9 26.47 12.83 -16.69
CA ASP A 9 27.47 12.93 -15.61
C ASP A 9 27.35 14.28 -14.85
N SER A 10 27.04 15.36 -15.56
CA SER A 10 26.75 16.65 -14.93
C SER A 10 25.49 16.60 -14.07
N LEU A 11 24.39 16.05 -14.58
CA LEU A 11 23.15 15.92 -13.84
C LEU A 11 23.30 15.02 -12.60
N LEU A 12 24.05 13.92 -12.71
CA LEU A 12 24.34 13.05 -11.57
C LEU A 12 25.15 13.75 -10.49
N ARG A 13 26.12 14.61 -10.85
CA ARG A 13 26.88 15.42 -9.88
C ARG A 13 25.96 16.40 -9.17
N THR A 14 25.18 17.18 -9.92
CA THR A 14 24.24 18.14 -9.36
C THR A 14 23.21 17.48 -8.45
N TRP A 15 22.73 16.29 -8.82
CA TRP A 15 21.81 15.52 -7.98
C TRP A 15 22.46 15.06 -6.67
N ARG A 16 23.70 14.55 -6.71
CA ARG A 16 24.44 14.17 -5.50
C ARG A 16 24.71 15.36 -4.57
N GLU A 17 25.09 16.50 -5.14
CA GLU A 17 25.27 17.73 -4.39
C GLU A 17 23.98 18.20 -3.73
N ALA A 18 22.85 18.14 -4.45
CA ALA A 18 21.53 18.48 -3.91
C ALA A 18 21.14 17.50 -2.79
N GLN A 19 21.43 16.21 -2.93
CA GLN A 19 21.15 15.21 -1.90
C GLN A 19 22.01 15.44 -0.64
N LEU A 20 23.29 15.75 -0.77
CA LEU A 20 24.15 16.09 0.36
C LEU A 20 23.67 17.35 1.09
N LEU A 21 23.23 18.37 0.35
CA LEU A 21 22.68 19.58 0.93
C LEU A 21 21.36 19.30 1.67
N ALA A 22 20.51 18.42 1.14
CA ALA A 22 19.29 17.97 1.81
C ALA A 22 19.62 17.25 3.11
N ASP A 23 20.56 16.31 3.11
CA ASP A 23 20.99 15.57 4.31
C ASP A 23 21.56 16.51 5.40
N VAL A 24 22.33 17.54 5.00
CA VAL A 24 22.83 18.56 5.92
C VAL A 24 21.69 19.41 6.48
N ALA A 25 20.75 19.83 5.63
CA ALA A 25 19.58 20.60 6.05
C ALA A 25 18.73 19.82 7.05
N ASP A 26 18.47 18.54 6.78
CA ASP A 26 17.74 17.63 7.67
C ASP A 26 18.46 17.43 9.00
N SER A 27 19.80 17.34 8.98
CA SER A 27 20.61 17.24 10.19
C SER A 27 20.52 18.49 11.05
N LEU A 28 20.66 19.68 10.43
CA LEU A 28 20.53 20.96 11.14
C LEU A 28 19.11 21.16 11.67
N GLU A 29 18.11 20.74 10.95
CA GLU A 29 16.72 20.84 11.39
C GLU A 29 16.44 19.89 12.57
N ARG A 30 17.00 18.68 12.59
CA ARG A 30 16.96 17.78 13.75
C ARG A 30 17.56 18.42 14.99
N VAL A 31 18.75 19.01 14.85
CA VAL A 31 19.41 19.70 15.96
C VAL A 31 18.53 20.84 16.49
N ARG A 32 17.97 21.65 15.60
CA ARG A 32 17.05 22.74 15.99
C ARG A 32 15.77 22.22 16.63
N ALA A 33 15.21 21.14 16.10
CA ALA A 33 13.98 20.53 16.59
C ALA A 33 14.16 19.87 17.98
N THR A 34 15.37 19.44 18.33
CA THR A 34 15.66 18.82 19.62
C THR A 34 16.17 19.79 20.67
N ALA A 35 16.59 20.99 20.29
CA ALA A 35 17.07 22.00 21.22
C ALA A 35 15.94 22.65 22.02
N GLY A 36 15.97 22.50 23.35
CA GLY A 36 15.00 23.15 24.26
C GLY A 36 13.59 22.53 24.23
N HIS A 37 13.46 21.26 23.87
CA HIS A 37 12.20 20.55 23.75
C HIS A 37 12.01 19.52 24.86
N ASP A 38 10.74 19.27 25.20
CA ASP A 38 10.38 18.22 26.13
C ASP A 38 10.46 16.85 25.47
N THR A 39 10.97 15.88 26.22
CA THR A 39 11.03 14.49 25.80
C THR A 39 9.97 13.67 26.54
N ILE A 40 9.09 13.03 25.80
CA ILE A 40 8.10 12.10 26.33
C ILE A 40 8.57 10.69 25.97
N ALA A 41 8.73 9.84 26.99
CA ALA A 41 9.06 8.43 26.80
C ALA A 41 7.93 7.56 27.34
N VAL A 42 7.44 6.63 26.50
CA VAL A 42 6.41 5.65 26.84
C VAL A 42 6.80 4.32 26.21
N GLY A 43 7.22 3.36 27.02
CA GLY A 43 7.81 2.12 26.53
C GLY A 43 9.04 2.40 25.66
N GLY A 44 9.09 1.82 24.46
CA GLY A 44 10.11 2.12 23.46
C GLY A 44 9.83 3.37 22.62
N LEU A 45 8.68 4.00 22.76
CA LEU A 45 8.34 5.20 22.00
C LEU A 45 8.95 6.44 22.66
N ARG A 46 9.81 7.14 21.93
CA ARG A 46 10.44 8.39 22.37
C ARG A 46 9.99 9.53 21.48
N ILE A 47 9.29 10.51 22.06
CA ILE A 47 8.75 11.67 21.35
C ILE A 47 9.49 12.92 21.85
N ILE A 48 9.97 13.72 20.90
CA ILE A 48 10.55 15.05 21.18
C ILE A 48 9.60 16.07 20.58
N ALA A 49 9.08 16.98 21.39
CA ALA A 49 8.10 17.97 20.97
C ALA A 49 8.37 19.34 21.59
N ASN A 50 8.04 20.39 20.83
CA ASN A 50 7.96 21.73 21.42
C ASN A 50 6.77 21.81 22.39
N PRO A 51 6.85 22.67 23.42
CA PRO A 51 5.73 22.89 24.33
C PRO A 51 4.47 23.25 23.55
N SER A 52 3.41 22.48 23.77
CA SER A 52 2.14 22.63 23.04
C SER A 52 0.99 22.04 23.85
N PRO A 53 -0.26 22.43 23.58
CA PRO A 53 -1.44 21.85 24.21
C PRO A 53 -1.77 20.42 23.75
N LEU A 54 -1.03 19.85 22.77
CA LEU A 54 -1.25 18.49 22.29
C LEU A 54 -1.14 17.48 23.42
N PRO A 55 -2.10 16.55 23.58
CA PRO A 55 -2.10 15.54 24.62
C PRO A 55 -1.16 14.37 24.29
N LEU A 56 0.11 14.68 24.01
CA LEU A 56 1.10 13.72 23.47
C LEU A 56 1.38 12.55 24.38
N ARG A 57 1.47 12.78 25.73
CA ARG A 57 1.73 11.71 26.70
C ARG A 57 0.58 10.70 26.70
N GLU A 58 -0.65 11.18 26.84
CA GLU A 58 -1.83 10.32 26.87
C GLU A 58 -2.02 9.59 25.53
N ALA A 59 -1.77 10.27 24.42
CA ALA A 59 -1.81 9.67 23.09
C ALA A 59 -0.73 8.57 22.93
N ALA A 60 0.50 8.79 23.43
CA ALA A 60 1.57 7.81 23.43
C ALA A 60 1.23 6.58 24.28
N GLU A 61 0.68 6.80 25.48
CA GLU A 61 0.22 5.73 26.37
C GLU A 61 -0.85 4.86 25.72
N ARG A 62 -1.76 5.45 24.95
CA ARG A 62 -2.77 4.71 24.18
C ARG A 62 -2.21 4.02 22.93
N ALA A 63 -1.22 4.62 22.28
CA ALA A 63 -0.60 4.06 21.08
C ALA A 63 0.35 2.89 21.41
N TRP A 64 1.06 2.97 22.52
CA TRP A 64 2.11 2.01 22.87
C TRP A 64 1.66 0.54 22.88
N PRO A 65 0.52 0.15 23.52
CA PRO A 65 0.07 -1.25 23.50
C PRO A 65 -0.14 -1.79 22.10
N VAL A 66 -0.60 -0.95 21.16
CA VAL A 66 -0.80 -1.35 19.75
C VAL A 66 0.54 -1.56 19.07
N ILE A 67 1.50 -0.65 19.29
CA ILE A 67 2.85 -0.72 18.74
C ILE A 67 3.59 -1.94 19.27
N ASP A 68 3.57 -2.16 20.61
CA ASP A 68 4.19 -3.32 21.26
C ASP A 68 3.56 -4.64 20.80
N SER A 69 2.25 -4.68 20.65
CA SER A 69 1.53 -5.86 20.12
C SER A 69 1.94 -6.21 18.70
N LEU A 70 2.20 -5.20 17.85
CA LEU A 70 2.56 -5.41 16.45
C LEU A 70 4.02 -5.80 16.26
N TYR A 71 4.94 -5.07 16.92
CA TYR A 71 6.38 -5.23 16.72
C TYR A 71 7.06 -6.11 17.77
N GLY A 72 6.36 -6.44 18.85
CA GLY A 72 6.89 -7.29 19.93
C GLY A 72 8.16 -6.71 20.55
N SER A 73 9.18 -7.56 20.71
CA SER A 73 10.48 -7.14 21.25
C SER A 73 11.17 -6.05 20.43
N ALA A 74 10.97 -6.03 19.11
CA ALA A 74 11.54 -5.01 18.23
C ALA A 74 10.95 -3.60 18.48
N ALA A 75 9.81 -3.48 19.17
CA ALA A 75 9.23 -2.18 19.52
C ALA A 75 10.15 -1.34 20.41
N GLN A 76 11.02 -1.97 21.20
CA GLN A 76 11.98 -1.27 22.07
C GLN A 76 13.04 -0.52 21.26
N ASP A 77 13.35 -0.96 20.04
CA ASP A 77 14.35 -0.34 19.18
C ASP A 77 13.89 1.01 18.62
N LEU A 78 12.59 1.32 18.70
CA LEU A 78 12.05 2.64 18.37
C LEU A 78 12.66 3.76 19.26
N ALA A 79 13.13 3.43 20.46
CA ALA A 79 13.80 4.39 21.33
C ALA A 79 15.09 4.98 20.74
N GLN A 80 15.72 4.27 19.80
CA GLN A 80 16.93 4.71 19.10
C GLN A 80 16.64 5.82 18.07
N HIS A 81 15.38 5.91 17.62
CA HIS A 81 14.95 6.86 16.60
C HIS A 81 13.75 7.68 17.09
N PRO A 82 14.03 8.77 17.85
CA PRO A 82 12.96 9.57 18.44
C PRO A 82 12.08 10.22 17.37
N PHE A 83 10.78 10.28 17.65
CA PHE A 83 9.81 11.00 16.83
C PHE A 83 9.81 12.47 17.18
N ILE A 84 10.05 13.32 16.20
CA ILE A 84 9.97 14.77 16.37
C ILE A 84 8.56 15.20 15.99
N ILE A 85 7.84 15.80 16.93
CA ILE A 85 6.49 16.33 16.72
C ILE A 85 6.49 17.85 16.87
N ARG A 86 5.95 18.51 15.86
CA ARG A 86 5.71 19.96 15.89
C ARG A 86 4.23 20.24 15.91
N ALA A 87 3.78 20.96 16.93
CA ALA A 87 2.45 21.52 16.92
C ALA A 87 2.42 22.74 16.00
N VAL A 88 1.48 22.74 15.07
CA VAL A 88 1.29 23.82 14.09
C VAL A 88 -0.12 24.37 14.16
N ASP A 89 -0.26 25.65 13.85
CA ASP A 89 -1.57 26.27 13.71
C ASP A 89 -2.12 25.94 12.31
N PRO A 90 -3.26 25.20 12.21
CA PRO A 90 -3.84 24.84 10.94
C PRO A 90 -4.30 26.07 10.12
N ASP A 91 -4.64 27.18 10.79
CA ASP A 91 -5.14 28.40 10.15
C ASP A 91 -4.02 29.34 9.69
N SER A 92 -2.78 29.05 10.02
CA SER A 92 -1.64 29.96 9.72
C SER A 92 -1.38 30.21 8.23
N GLY A 93 -1.95 29.40 7.34
CA GLY A 93 -1.83 29.53 5.89
C GLY A 93 -0.39 29.45 5.35
N VAL A 94 0.60 29.30 6.22
CA VAL A 94 2.02 29.28 5.87
C VAL A 94 2.36 27.90 5.33
N ARG A 95 2.42 27.78 4.00
CA ARG A 95 3.07 26.64 3.35
C ARG A 95 4.56 26.72 3.63
N ARG A 96 5.03 25.90 4.54
CA ARG A 96 6.47 25.79 4.76
C ARG A 96 7.09 25.00 3.60
N THR A 97 8.01 25.66 2.90
CA THR A 97 8.82 25.07 1.81
C THR A 97 10.09 24.40 2.31
N VAL A 98 10.28 24.30 3.63
CA VAL A 98 11.49 23.77 4.25
C VAL A 98 11.34 22.27 4.46
N LEU A 99 12.43 21.51 4.24
CA LEU A 99 12.51 20.10 4.59
C LEU A 99 12.21 19.93 6.08
N HIS A 100 11.18 19.14 6.39
CA HIS A 100 10.74 18.92 7.77
C HIS A 100 11.24 17.56 8.26
N VAL A 101 12.04 17.59 9.32
CA VAL A 101 12.39 16.39 10.05
C VAL A 101 11.37 16.19 11.17
N GLY A 102 10.43 15.28 10.97
CA GLY A 102 9.40 14.98 11.95
C GLY A 102 7.99 15.13 11.38
N ILE A 103 7.01 15.15 12.28
CA ILE A 103 5.59 15.20 11.96
C ILE A 103 5.03 16.52 12.45
N GLU A 104 4.32 17.21 11.57
CA GLU A 104 3.55 18.38 11.95
C GLU A 104 2.11 17.97 12.26
N LEU A 105 1.64 18.32 13.45
CA LEU A 105 0.28 18.07 13.90
C LEU A 105 -0.42 19.36 14.25
N PRO A 106 -1.69 19.55 13.86
CA PRO A 106 -2.51 20.66 14.37
C PRO A 106 -2.51 20.67 15.90
N TRP A 107 -2.34 21.84 16.48
CA TRP A 107 -2.23 21.97 17.94
C TRP A 107 -3.53 21.66 18.70
N ASP A 108 -4.67 21.69 18.01
CA ASP A 108 -6.03 21.49 18.52
C ASP A 108 -6.53 20.04 18.47
N LEU A 109 -5.66 19.08 18.06
CA LEU A 109 -6.04 17.68 18.02
C LEU A 109 -6.36 17.11 19.39
N ASP A 110 -7.46 16.37 19.47
CA ASP A 110 -7.80 15.59 20.65
C ASP A 110 -6.89 14.35 20.83
N VAL A 111 -7.02 13.67 21.96
CA VAL A 111 -6.23 12.47 22.27
C VAL A 111 -6.39 11.37 21.23
N ARG A 112 -7.61 11.17 20.71
CA ARG A 112 -7.90 10.12 19.74
C ARG A 112 -7.23 10.42 18.39
N ALA A 113 -7.37 11.64 17.91
CA ALA A 113 -6.75 12.07 16.65
C ALA A 113 -5.22 12.05 16.76
N THR A 114 -4.67 12.53 17.89
CA THR A 114 -3.22 12.46 18.15
C THR A 114 -2.71 11.02 18.24
N THR A 115 -3.45 10.11 18.90
CA THR A 115 -3.11 8.67 18.91
C THR A 115 -3.12 8.08 17.51
N THR A 116 -4.13 8.41 16.70
CA THR A 116 -4.22 7.95 15.32
C THR A 116 -3.04 8.46 14.49
N ALA A 117 -2.68 9.74 14.65
CA ALA A 117 -1.54 10.33 13.98
C ALA A 117 -0.22 9.61 14.35
N LEU A 118 0.01 9.30 15.63
CA LEU A 118 1.16 8.51 16.07
C LEU A 118 1.17 7.12 15.41
N LEU A 119 0.06 6.39 15.43
CA LEU A 119 -0.04 5.06 14.84
C LEU A 119 0.15 5.05 13.32
N THR A 120 -0.21 6.14 12.63
CA THR A 120 -0.02 6.26 11.18
C THR A 120 1.41 6.63 10.78
N THR A 121 2.19 7.16 11.68
CA THR A 121 3.51 7.73 11.39
C THR A 121 4.65 6.90 11.95
N VAL A 122 4.42 6.08 12.99
CA VAL A 122 5.42 5.15 13.51
C VAL A 122 5.84 4.18 12.41
N THR A 123 7.11 4.23 12.04
CA THR A 123 7.69 3.33 11.04
C THR A 123 8.13 2.02 11.69
N ALA A 124 8.00 0.93 10.95
CA ALA A 124 8.45 -0.38 11.40
C ALA A 124 9.97 -0.39 11.63
N PRO A 125 10.45 -0.81 12.81
CA PRO A 125 11.89 -0.93 13.05
C PRO A 125 12.49 -2.04 12.17
N HIS A 126 13.73 -1.85 11.71
CA HIS A 126 14.50 -2.84 10.95
C HIS A 126 13.85 -3.33 9.63
N LEU A 127 12.93 -2.58 9.08
CA LEU A 127 12.31 -2.93 7.80
C LEU A 127 13.31 -2.71 6.66
N ASP A 128 13.78 -3.80 6.06
CA ASP A 128 14.72 -3.74 4.95
C ASP A 128 14.04 -3.33 3.62
N PRO A 129 14.81 -2.82 2.64
CA PRO A 129 14.27 -2.32 1.39
C PRO A 129 13.48 -3.35 0.58
N ALA A 130 13.87 -4.65 0.61
CA ALA A 130 13.18 -5.69 -0.16
C ALA A 130 11.77 -5.96 0.40
N LEU A 131 11.64 -6.01 1.74
CA LEU A 131 10.35 -6.18 2.38
C LEU A 131 9.48 -4.92 2.23
N ALA A 132 10.10 -3.73 2.32
CA ALA A 132 9.42 -2.47 2.11
C ALA A 132 8.87 -2.34 0.67
N ASP A 133 9.67 -2.70 -0.33
CA ASP A 133 9.23 -2.72 -1.74
C ASP A 133 8.11 -3.74 -1.96
N TRP A 134 8.26 -4.94 -1.42
CA TRP A 134 7.21 -5.95 -1.53
C TRP A 134 5.91 -5.49 -0.89
N LEU A 135 5.94 -4.87 0.28
CA LEU A 135 4.78 -4.27 0.92
C LEU A 135 4.23 -3.06 0.14
N GLY A 136 5.07 -2.37 -0.64
CA GLY A 136 4.70 -1.15 -1.36
C GLY A 136 4.57 0.08 -0.46
N ALA A 137 4.87 -0.03 0.84
CA ALA A 137 4.96 1.05 1.82
C ALA A 137 5.56 0.52 3.12
N ALA A 138 5.90 1.42 4.05
CA ALA A 138 6.27 1.03 5.40
C ALA A 138 5.11 0.31 6.10
N LEU A 139 5.42 -0.80 6.77
CA LEU A 139 4.49 -1.44 7.69
C LEU A 139 4.26 -0.51 8.87
N ARG A 140 3.03 -0.09 9.08
CA ARG A 140 2.67 0.85 10.15
C ARG A 140 1.69 0.20 11.12
N PRO A 141 1.69 0.60 12.41
CA PRO A 141 0.70 0.11 13.37
C PRO A 141 -0.71 0.62 13.10
N THR A 142 -0.91 1.41 12.07
CA THR A 142 -2.24 1.88 11.71
C THR A 142 -3.17 0.71 11.61
N LEU A 143 -4.14 0.75 12.46
CA LEU A 143 -5.21 -0.22 12.46
C LEU A 143 -5.93 -0.11 11.13
N HIS A 144 -5.99 -1.22 10.48
CA HIS A 144 -6.65 -1.39 9.22
C HIS A 144 -8.08 -0.92 9.32
N PRO A 145 -8.59 -0.20 8.33
CA PRO A 145 -10.01 -0.05 8.17
C PRO A 145 -10.64 -1.44 8.30
N ARG A 146 -11.76 -1.54 9.00
CA ARG A 146 -12.51 -2.79 9.14
C ARG A 146 -12.88 -3.42 7.79
N ASP A 147 -12.78 -2.64 6.73
CA ASP A 147 -13.21 -2.97 5.38
C ASP A 147 -12.09 -3.50 4.47
N GLU A 148 -10.82 -3.56 4.92
CA GLU A 148 -9.72 -4.04 4.06
C GLU A 148 -9.92 -5.46 3.52
N PRO A 149 -10.34 -6.47 4.29
CA PRO A 149 -10.62 -7.79 3.73
C PRO A 149 -11.73 -7.76 2.68
N ALA A 150 -12.77 -6.94 2.88
CA ALA A 150 -13.85 -6.76 1.90
C ALA A 150 -13.35 -6.07 0.62
N ALA A 151 -12.47 -5.07 0.73
CA ALA A 151 -11.85 -4.42 -0.41
C ALA A 151 -10.97 -5.39 -1.22
N VAL A 152 -10.19 -6.25 -0.53
CA VAL A 152 -9.40 -7.31 -1.19
C VAL A 152 -10.30 -8.37 -1.82
N PHE A 153 -11.42 -8.73 -1.17
CA PHE A 153 -12.43 -9.61 -1.75
C PHE A 153 -12.94 -9.05 -3.08
N VAL A 154 -13.33 -7.77 -3.11
CA VAL A 154 -13.78 -7.10 -4.34
C VAL A 154 -12.70 -7.16 -5.43
N GLN A 155 -11.43 -6.90 -5.08
CA GLN A 155 -10.31 -7.02 -6.02
C GLN A 155 -10.18 -8.44 -6.60
N LEU A 156 -10.29 -9.48 -5.77
CA LEU A 156 -10.22 -10.87 -6.23
C LEU A 156 -11.33 -11.21 -7.21
N VAL A 157 -12.55 -10.73 -6.96
CA VAL A 157 -13.73 -11.02 -7.78
C VAL A 157 -13.75 -10.22 -9.08
N SER A 158 -13.35 -8.94 -9.02
CA SER A 158 -13.44 -8.00 -10.15
C SER A 158 -12.18 -7.93 -10.99
N ALA A 159 -11.09 -8.61 -10.58
CA ALA A 159 -9.83 -8.50 -11.29
C ALA A 159 -9.90 -9.04 -12.73
N PRO A 160 -9.35 -8.31 -13.70
CA PRO A 160 -9.27 -8.78 -15.07
C PRO A 160 -8.26 -9.93 -15.23
N SER A 161 -7.27 -10.03 -14.34
CA SER A 161 -6.18 -10.99 -14.41
C SER A 161 -6.65 -12.43 -14.16
N GLU A 162 -6.31 -13.35 -15.08
CA GLU A 162 -6.58 -14.79 -14.94
C GLU A 162 -5.87 -15.36 -13.70
N ALA A 163 -4.66 -14.89 -13.40
CA ALA A 163 -3.94 -15.31 -12.22
C ALA A 163 -4.69 -14.97 -10.92
N VAL A 164 -5.30 -13.79 -10.85
CA VAL A 164 -6.14 -13.39 -9.69
C VAL A 164 -7.42 -14.20 -9.64
N ARG A 165 -8.07 -14.45 -10.79
CA ARG A 165 -9.24 -15.34 -10.85
C ARG A 165 -8.92 -16.76 -10.42
N GLY A 166 -7.78 -17.31 -10.84
CA GLY A 166 -7.29 -18.61 -10.41
C GLY A 166 -7.10 -18.66 -8.88
N CYS A 167 -6.47 -17.64 -8.31
CA CYS A 167 -6.36 -17.49 -6.85
C CYS A 167 -7.74 -17.45 -6.16
N PHE A 168 -8.67 -16.67 -6.68
CA PHE A 168 -10.04 -16.63 -6.16
C PHE A 168 -10.70 -18.01 -6.17
N LEU A 169 -10.51 -18.79 -7.24
CA LEU A 169 -11.06 -20.14 -7.39
C LEU A 169 -10.37 -21.22 -6.54
N GLY A 170 -9.22 -20.91 -5.94
CA GLY A 170 -8.54 -21.81 -4.98
C GLY A 170 -7.20 -22.38 -5.46
N ASP A 171 -6.68 -21.91 -6.58
CA ASP A 171 -5.34 -22.25 -7.02
C ASP A 171 -4.30 -21.51 -6.16
N ILE A 172 -3.69 -22.26 -5.22
CA ILE A 172 -2.71 -21.69 -4.26
C ILE A 172 -1.43 -21.26 -4.96
N ALA A 173 -1.03 -21.92 -6.05
CA ALA A 173 0.14 -21.49 -6.83
C ALA A 173 -0.10 -20.10 -7.44
N ARG A 174 -1.28 -19.88 -8.01
CA ARG A 174 -1.68 -18.55 -8.52
C ARG A 174 -1.78 -17.50 -7.41
N CYS A 175 -2.27 -17.87 -6.22
CA CYS A 175 -2.25 -16.95 -5.07
C CYS A 175 -0.83 -16.55 -4.68
N LYS A 176 0.12 -17.48 -4.67
CA LYS A 176 1.54 -17.17 -4.40
C LYS A 176 2.12 -16.24 -5.45
N ASP A 177 1.79 -16.45 -6.71
CA ASP A 177 2.25 -15.60 -7.82
C ASP A 177 1.76 -14.16 -7.67
N VAL A 178 0.45 -13.95 -7.47
CA VAL A 178 -0.14 -12.60 -7.37
C VAL A 178 0.21 -11.87 -6.07
N LEU A 179 0.53 -12.61 -5.01
CA LEU A 179 1.04 -12.08 -3.74
C LEU A 179 2.57 -11.88 -3.75
N GLN A 180 3.28 -12.38 -4.76
CA GLN A 180 4.74 -12.35 -4.86
C GLN A 180 5.44 -13.00 -3.65
N VAL A 181 4.95 -14.13 -3.19
CA VAL A 181 5.55 -14.89 -2.08
C VAL A 181 6.22 -16.18 -2.53
N GLY A 182 6.15 -16.48 -3.82
CA GLY A 182 6.87 -17.58 -4.49
C GLY A 182 8.12 -17.09 -5.22
N ASP A 183 8.53 -17.85 -6.23
CA ASP A 183 9.59 -17.46 -7.15
C ASP A 183 9.20 -16.18 -7.91
N THR A 184 10.13 -15.23 -8.04
CA THR A 184 9.91 -13.95 -8.73
C THR A 184 10.38 -13.96 -10.18
N THR A 185 10.87 -15.08 -10.70
CA THR A 185 11.28 -15.17 -12.11
C THR A 185 10.05 -15.24 -13.03
N GLY A 186 10.09 -14.57 -14.17
CA GLY A 186 9.02 -14.63 -15.16
C GLY A 186 7.67 -14.07 -14.71
N LEU A 187 7.66 -13.07 -13.83
CA LEU A 187 6.44 -12.46 -13.28
C LEU A 187 5.44 -12.02 -14.35
N LEU A 188 5.90 -11.52 -15.50
CA LEU A 188 5.02 -11.09 -16.57
C LEU A 188 4.05 -12.20 -17.00
N GLY A 189 4.56 -13.40 -17.30
CA GLY A 189 3.74 -14.54 -17.71
C GLY A 189 2.91 -15.16 -16.59
N ARG A 190 3.32 -14.95 -15.32
CA ARG A 190 2.56 -15.44 -14.16
C ARG A 190 1.42 -14.50 -13.77
N TRP A 191 1.60 -13.20 -13.93
CA TRP A 191 0.60 -12.19 -13.61
C TRP A 191 -0.38 -11.94 -14.74
N TYR A 192 0.13 -11.92 -15.98
CA TYR A 192 -0.60 -11.63 -17.21
C TYR A 192 -0.41 -12.82 -18.15
N ALA A 193 -1.08 -13.91 -17.86
CA ALA A 193 -0.86 -15.20 -18.50
C ALA A 193 -1.34 -15.23 -19.94
N THR A 194 -2.41 -14.50 -20.27
CA THR A 194 -3.01 -14.51 -21.60
C THR A 194 -2.50 -13.39 -22.50
N PRO A 195 -2.46 -13.61 -23.83
CA PRO A 195 -2.16 -12.56 -24.80
C PRO A 195 -3.07 -11.33 -24.67
N ALA A 196 -4.36 -11.55 -24.42
CA ALA A 196 -5.34 -10.48 -24.27
C ALA A 196 -5.05 -9.57 -23.07
N GLU A 197 -4.61 -10.15 -21.95
CA GLU A 197 -4.20 -9.37 -20.76
C GLU A 197 -2.97 -8.51 -21.04
N ARG A 198 -1.98 -9.06 -21.74
CA ARG A 198 -0.76 -8.33 -22.10
C ARG A 198 -1.05 -7.21 -23.09
N GLU A 199 -1.92 -7.46 -24.07
CA GLU A 199 -2.38 -6.44 -25.01
C GLU A 199 -3.15 -5.33 -24.29
N ALA A 200 -4.12 -5.67 -23.46
CA ALA A 200 -4.88 -4.69 -22.67
C ALA A 200 -3.95 -3.83 -21.80
N LEU A 201 -2.97 -4.45 -21.12
CA LEU A 201 -2.01 -3.73 -20.29
C LEU A 201 -1.18 -2.72 -21.10
N VAL A 202 -0.69 -3.10 -22.29
CA VAL A 202 0.06 -2.22 -23.19
C VAL A 202 -0.82 -1.08 -23.72
N THR A 203 -2.03 -1.40 -24.16
CA THR A 203 -2.90 -0.44 -24.86
C THR A 203 -3.64 0.50 -23.91
N GLU A 204 -4.00 0.05 -22.72
CA GLU A 204 -4.75 0.84 -21.75
C GLU A 204 -3.86 1.57 -20.75
N SER A 205 -2.79 0.91 -20.27
CA SER A 205 -1.96 1.48 -19.19
C SER A 205 -0.67 2.13 -19.69
N PHE A 206 -0.08 1.65 -20.78
CA PHE A 206 1.24 2.11 -21.25
C PHE A 206 1.24 2.67 -22.68
N SER A 207 0.09 2.85 -23.30
CA SER A 207 -0.03 3.35 -24.66
C SER A 207 0.74 4.66 -24.88
N ASP A 208 0.57 5.64 -23.99
CA ASP A 208 1.24 6.93 -24.09
C ASP A 208 2.75 6.85 -23.86
N TYR A 209 3.18 5.94 -23.01
CA TYR A 209 4.60 5.71 -22.75
C TYR A 209 5.30 5.18 -24.01
N PHE A 210 4.73 4.15 -24.65
CA PHE A 210 5.31 3.53 -25.83
C PHE A 210 5.14 4.36 -27.11
N ALA A 211 4.08 5.15 -27.21
CA ALA A 211 3.85 6.02 -28.37
C ALA A 211 4.91 7.10 -28.55
N ARG A 212 5.55 7.56 -27.44
CA ARG A 212 6.54 8.64 -27.44
C ARG A 212 7.98 8.17 -27.64
N SER A 213 8.21 6.88 -27.81
CA SER A 213 9.52 6.27 -27.89
C SER A 213 9.78 5.61 -29.24
N ALA A 214 11.01 5.14 -29.43
CA ALA A 214 11.39 4.32 -30.59
C ALA A 214 10.56 3.00 -30.69
N THR A 215 9.76 2.69 -29.69
CA THR A 215 8.91 1.50 -29.59
C THR A 215 7.54 1.66 -30.27
N ALA A 216 7.21 2.82 -30.86
CA ALA A 216 5.94 3.05 -31.54
C ALA A 216 5.59 1.99 -32.61
N PRO A 217 6.52 1.47 -33.44
CA PRO A 217 6.21 0.37 -34.36
C PRO A 217 5.78 -0.93 -33.67
N SER A 218 6.41 -1.27 -32.55
CA SER A 218 6.05 -2.44 -31.74
C SER A 218 4.69 -2.27 -31.07
N LEU A 219 4.34 -1.04 -30.65
CA LEU A 219 3.01 -0.72 -30.14
C LEU A 219 1.94 -0.96 -31.20
N GLN A 220 2.21 -0.57 -32.47
CA GLN A 220 1.30 -0.85 -33.58
C GLN A 220 1.09 -2.35 -33.80
N GLN A 221 2.16 -3.14 -33.73
CA GLN A 221 2.09 -4.60 -33.85
C GLN A 221 1.33 -5.23 -32.68
N CYS A 222 1.55 -4.76 -31.46
CA CYS A 222 0.79 -5.20 -30.29
C CYS A 222 -0.72 -4.94 -30.48
N ARG A 223 -1.11 -3.76 -30.96
CA ARG A 223 -2.50 -3.41 -31.29
C ARG A 223 -3.11 -4.28 -32.44
N GLN A 224 -2.27 -4.93 -33.21
CA GLN A 224 -2.65 -5.92 -34.21
C GLN A 224 -2.67 -7.37 -33.67
N HIS A 225 -2.79 -7.50 -32.33
CA HIS A 225 -2.83 -8.77 -31.61
C HIS A 225 -1.54 -9.62 -31.71
N ARG A 226 -0.39 -8.98 -31.97
CA ARG A 226 0.92 -9.64 -31.96
C ARG A 226 1.43 -9.73 -30.54
N ASP A 227 1.22 -10.86 -29.89
CA ASP A 227 1.60 -11.08 -28.50
C ASP A 227 3.10 -10.99 -28.23
N ASP A 228 3.93 -11.43 -29.18
CA ASP A 228 5.39 -11.27 -29.15
C ASP A 228 5.79 -9.79 -29.00
N ALA A 229 5.12 -8.89 -29.71
CA ALA A 229 5.36 -7.45 -29.61
C ALA A 229 4.88 -6.88 -28.28
N CYS A 230 3.70 -7.30 -27.80
CA CYS A 230 3.19 -6.88 -26.49
C CYS A 230 4.13 -7.33 -25.36
N THR A 231 4.57 -8.58 -25.41
CA THR A 231 5.49 -9.16 -24.43
C THR A 231 6.83 -8.42 -24.42
N ALA A 232 7.43 -8.16 -25.60
CA ALA A 232 8.68 -7.42 -25.72
C ALA A 232 8.58 -5.98 -25.16
N LEU A 233 7.46 -5.29 -25.42
CA LEU A 233 7.19 -3.97 -24.85
C LEU A 233 7.16 -4.01 -23.34
N LEU A 234 6.40 -4.92 -22.74
CA LEU A 234 6.28 -5.06 -21.28
C LEU A 234 7.60 -5.45 -20.62
N GLN A 235 8.42 -6.27 -21.27
CA GLN A 235 9.78 -6.62 -20.80
C GLN A 235 10.76 -5.44 -20.91
N SER A 236 10.51 -4.47 -21.77
CA SER A 236 11.33 -3.26 -21.90
C SER A 236 11.04 -2.19 -20.85
N LEU A 237 10.00 -2.38 -20.05
CA LEU A 237 9.70 -1.46 -18.94
C LEU A 237 10.80 -1.45 -17.89
N PRO A 238 11.03 -0.32 -17.23
CA PRO A 238 11.95 -0.25 -16.10
C PRO A 238 11.57 -1.26 -15.00
N PRO A 239 12.55 -1.81 -14.26
CA PRO A 239 12.27 -2.69 -13.14
C PRO A 239 11.25 -2.07 -12.16
N GLY A 240 10.27 -2.85 -11.72
CA GLY A 240 9.23 -2.40 -10.80
C GLY A 240 8.07 -1.61 -11.44
N SER A 241 8.13 -1.28 -12.74
CA SER A 241 7.05 -0.56 -13.43
C SER A 241 5.88 -1.44 -13.83
N LEU A 242 6.04 -2.77 -13.84
CA LEU A 242 4.95 -3.70 -14.15
C LEU A 242 3.90 -3.64 -13.03
N PRO A 243 2.64 -3.29 -13.32
CA PRO A 243 1.60 -3.22 -12.29
C PRO A 243 1.42 -4.55 -11.59
N ARG A 244 1.24 -4.52 -10.29
CA ARG A 244 0.93 -5.73 -9.51
C ARG A 244 -0.55 -6.05 -9.65
N PRO A 245 -0.92 -7.32 -9.89
CA PRO A 245 -2.33 -7.71 -10.10
C PRO A 245 -3.23 -7.46 -8.89
N LEU A 246 -2.65 -7.50 -7.68
CA LEU A 246 -3.32 -7.17 -6.43
C LEU A 246 -2.71 -5.93 -5.78
N ALA A 247 -3.57 -5.08 -5.24
CA ALA A 247 -3.14 -3.91 -4.51
C ALA A 247 -2.36 -4.27 -3.22
N GLN A 248 -1.70 -3.29 -2.66
CA GLN A 248 -0.93 -3.40 -1.43
C GLN A 248 -1.72 -4.03 -0.27
N ALA A 249 -3.02 -3.70 -0.13
CA ALA A 249 -3.88 -4.20 0.92
C ALA A 249 -3.88 -5.74 1.02
N ALA A 250 -3.81 -6.45 -0.10
CA ALA A 250 -3.74 -7.90 -0.13
C ALA A 250 -2.50 -8.45 0.61
N ARG A 251 -1.33 -7.81 0.39
CA ARG A 251 -0.08 -8.19 1.06
C ARG A 251 -0.06 -7.80 2.54
N LEU A 252 -0.60 -6.63 2.87
CA LEU A 252 -0.76 -6.22 4.27
C LEU A 252 -1.65 -7.16 5.06
N LEU A 253 -2.76 -7.65 4.46
CA LEU A 253 -3.61 -8.67 5.08
C LEU A 253 -2.85 -9.99 5.29
N LEU A 254 -2.02 -10.41 4.35
CA LEU A 254 -1.19 -11.61 4.52
C LEU A 254 -0.20 -11.42 5.67
N VAL A 255 0.48 -10.28 5.76
CA VAL A 255 1.39 -9.99 6.90
C VAL A 255 0.63 -9.98 8.22
N ARG A 256 -0.57 -9.40 8.25
CA ARG A 256 -1.42 -9.42 9.46
C ARG A 256 -1.72 -10.87 9.90
N GLU A 257 -2.03 -11.76 8.96
CA GLU A 257 -2.26 -13.17 9.26
C GLU A 257 -1.00 -13.86 9.76
N VAL A 258 0.16 -13.56 9.17
CA VAL A 258 1.48 -14.03 9.60
C VAL A 258 1.78 -13.59 11.05
N LEU A 259 1.59 -12.32 11.36
CA LEU A 259 1.85 -11.78 12.69
C LEU A 259 0.89 -12.36 13.73
N ARG A 260 -0.38 -12.57 13.36
CA ARG A 260 -1.37 -13.23 14.21
C ARG A 260 -0.99 -14.68 14.51
N ALA A 261 -0.60 -15.44 13.50
CA ALA A 261 -0.22 -16.84 13.64
C ALA A 261 1.06 -17.04 14.45
N GLY A 262 2.06 -16.16 14.23
CA GLY A 262 3.37 -16.27 14.87
C GLY A 262 3.45 -15.64 16.27
N GLY A 263 2.45 -14.85 16.69
CA GLY A 263 2.41 -14.22 18.00
C GLY A 263 3.44 -13.09 18.19
N ARG A 264 3.77 -12.76 19.45
CA ARG A 264 4.53 -11.57 19.84
C ARG A 264 5.87 -11.39 19.11
N ASP A 265 6.62 -12.47 18.86
CA ASP A 265 7.94 -12.38 18.21
C ASP A 265 7.91 -12.58 16.69
N ALA A 266 6.72 -12.66 16.10
CA ALA A 266 6.55 -12.88 14.67
C ALA A 266 7.20 -11.78 13.84
N TYR A 267 7.05 -10.52 14.24
CA TYR A 267 7.65 -9.39 13.55
C TYR A 267 9.18 -9.48 13.57
N GLN A 268 9.78 -9.78 14.72
CA GLN A 268 11.24 -9.91 14.82
C GLN A 268 11.76 -11.02 13.90
N ARG A 269 11.07 -12.16 13.82
CA ARG A 269 11.44 -13.25 12.88
C ARG A 269 11.28 -12.83 11.43
N LEU A 270 10.26 -12.01 11.10
CA LEU A 270 10.03 -11.50 9.76
C LEU A 270 11.19 -10.64 9.24
N VAL A 271 11.78 -9.81 10.11
CA VAL A 271 12.87 -8.89 9.72
C VAL A 271 14.27 -9.47 9.93
N ALA A 272 14.40 -10.60 10.64
CA ALA A 272 15.70 -11.15 11.06
C ALA A 272 16.60 -11.62 9.91
N ARG A 273 16.03 -11.94 8.73
CA ARG A 273 16.79 -12.55 7.61
C ARG A 273 16.54 -11.81 6.29
N PRO A 274 17.08 -10.59 6.11
CA PRO A 274 16.79 -9.77 4.93
C PRO A 274 17.23 -10.39 3.59
N GLY A 275 18.17 -11.34 3.60
CA GLY A 275 18.67 -12.00 2.38
C GLY A 275 17.85 -13.19 1.89
N THR A 276 16.82 -13.63 2.61
CA THR A 276 15.97 -14.76 2.21
C THR A 276 14.73 -14.29 1.43
N SER A 277 14.09 -15.24 0.73
CA SER A 277 12.87 -14.94 -0.02
C SER A 277 11.74 -14.46 0.91
N ILE A 278 10.83 -13.66 0.37
CA ILE A 278 9.67 -13.16 1.14
C ILE A 278 8.85 -14.34 1.69
N GLY A 279 8.61 -15.37 0.90
CA GLY A 279 7.86 -16.55 1.34
C GLY A 279 8.50 -17.26 2.54
N GLU A 280 9.82 -17.44 2.53
CA GLU A 280 10.56 -18.06 3.65
C GLU A 280 10.51 -17.20 4.91
N ARG A 281 10.59 -15.88 4.75
CA ARG A 281 10.48 -14.92 5.87
C ARG A 281 9.09 -14.98 6.51
N LEU A 282 8.04 -14.99 5.70
CA LEU A 282 6.66 -15.10 6.17
C LEU A 282 6.43 -16.45 6.88
N SER A 283 6.92 -17.56 6.31
CA SER A 283 6.83 -18.88 6.91
C SER A 283 7.58 -18.96 8.24
N SER A 284 8.80 -18.43 8.30
CA SER A 284 9.58 -18.36 9.54
C SER A 284 8.91 -17.51 10.60
N ALA A 285 8.32 -16.38 10.20
CA ALA A 285 7.62 -15.48 11.12
C ALA A 285 6.38 -16.13 11.73
N ALA A 286 5.57 -16.80 10.92
CA ALA A 286 4.35 -17.46 11.36
C ALA A 286 4.56 -18.81 12.03
N GLY A 287 5.68 -19.50 11.75
CA GLY A 287 5.87 -20.90 12.13
C GLY A 287 4.99 -21.87 11.32
N LEU A 288 4.58 -21.49 10.13
CA LEU A 288 3.71 -22.24 9.22
C LEU A 288 4.30 -22.24 7.82
N ASP A 289 3.99 -23.25 7.02
CA ASP A 289 4.35 -23.23 5.61
C ASP A 289 3.57 -22.15 4.84
N ILE A 290 4.14 -21.68 3.73
CA ILE A 290 3.59 -20.58 2.94
C ILE A 290 2.23 -20.94 2.32
N ASP A 291 2.01 -22.20 1.95
CA ASP A 291 0.75 -22.64 1.34
C ASP A 291 -0.39 -22.56 2.37
N SER A 292 -0.13 -23.02 3.59
CA SER A 292 -1.08 -22.89 4.71
C SER A 292 -1.41 -21.44 5.04
N LEU A 293 -0.41 -20.55 5.00
CA LEU A 293 -0.63 -19.11 5.21
C LEU A 293 -1.50 -18.50 4.13
N VAL A 294 -1.23 -18.82 2.88
CA VAL A 294 -2.00 -18.35 1.73
C VAL A 294 -3.44 -18.88 1.78
N VAL A 295 -3.64 -20.14 2.18
CA VAL A 295 -4.98 -20.71 2.40
C VAL A 295 -5.73 -19.96 3.48
N ARG A 296 -5.11 -19.67 4.64
CA ARG A 296 -5.72 -18.89 5.74
C ARG A 296 -6.07 -17.50 5.29
N TRP A 297 -5.13 -16.79 4.65
CA TRP A 297 -5.36 -15.46 4.09
C TRP A 297 -6.55 -15.45 3.12
N ARG A 298 -6.59 -16.42 2.19
CA ARG A 298 -7.68 -16.53 1.23
C ARG A 298 -9.03 -16.75 1.93
N ASN A 299 -9.07 -17.62 2.92
CA ASN A 299 -10.30 -17.89 3.69
C ASN A 299 -10.76 -16.67 4.48
N ASP A 300 -9.85 -15.89 5.06
CA ASP A 300 -10.17 -14.63 5.74
C ASP A 300 -10.79 -13.62 4.75
N VAL A 301 -10.16 -13.45 3.57
CA VAL A 301 -10.69 -12.58 2.52
C VAL A 301 -12.06 -13.04 2.02
N LEU A 302 -12.25 -14.34 1.78
CA LEU A 302 -13.54 -14.89 1.32
C LEU A 302 -14.65 -14.77 2.39
N SER A 303 -14.28 -14.87 3.67
CA SER A 303 -15.23 -14.69 4.78
C SER A 303 -15.74 -13.25 4.90
N ALA A 304 -14.98 -12.28 4.40
CA ALA A 304 -15.32 -10.87 4.37
C ALA A 304 -16.21 -10.48 3.18
N ARG A 305 -16.77 -11.45 2.47
CA ARG A 305 -17.72 -11.21 1.38
C ARG A 305 -18.79 -10.22 1.83
N PRO A 306 -19.00 -9.12 1.09
CA PRO A 306 -20.07 -8.18 1.39
C PRO A 306 -21.40 -8.91 1.44
N ARG A 307 -22.15 -8.72 2.53
CA ARG A 307 -23.50 -9.27 2.62
C ARG A 307 -24.36 -8.60 1.58
N PRO A 308 -25.20 -9.34 0.83
CA PRO A 308 -26.13 -8.72 -0.07
C PRO A 308 -27.02 -7.74 0.73
N LEU A 309 -27.19 -6.55 0.18
CA LEU A 309 -28.15 -5.60 0.74
C LEU A 309 -29.53 -6.26 0.70
N THR A 310 -30.03 -6.67 1.84
CA THR A 310 -31.43 -7.09 1.97
C THR A 310 -32.27 -5.82 1.93
N LEU A 311 -32.79 -5.51 0.75
CA LEU A 311 -33.75 -4.41 0.64
C LEU A 311 -35.00 -4.81 1.47
N PRO A 312 -35.46 -3.94 2.35
CA PRO A 312 -36.68 -4.22 3.07
C PRO A 312 -37.82 -4.38 2.06
N TRP A 313 -38.74 -5.29 2.31
CA TRP A 313 -39.84 -5.65 1.40
C TRP A 313 -40.65 -4.43 0.89
N TRP A 314 -40.80 -3.40 1.73
CA TRP A 314 -41.47 -2.16 1.34
C TRP A 314 -40.71 -1.36 0.26
N ALA A 315 -39.38 -1.42 0.21
CA ALA A 315 -38.58 -0.79 -0.84
C ALA A 315 -38.81 -1.50 -2.19
N SER A 316 -38.89 -2.83 -2.18
CA SER A 316 -39.24 -3.61 -3.37
C SER A 316 -40.69 -3.33 -3.83
N ALA A 317 -41.63 -3.26 -2.88
CA ALA A 317 -43.00 -2.90 -3.17
C ALA A 317 -43.15 -1.48 -3.73
N ALA A 318 -42.39 -0.52 -3.18
CA ALA A 318 -42.36 0.86 -3.69
C ALA A 318 -41.77 0.91 -5.10
N ALA A 319 -40.70 0.19 -5.38
CA ALA A 319 -40.08 0.12 -6.72
C ALA A 319 -41.07 -0.46 -7.75
N ILE A 320 -41.78 -1.53 -7.40
CA ILE A 320 -42.82 -2.12 -8.25
C ILE A 320 -43.97 -1.13 -8.46
N GLY A 321 -44.42 -0.46 -7.39
CA GLY A 321 -45.49 0.55 -7.46
C GLY A 321 -45.14 1.71 -8.38
N TRP A 322 -43.89 2.24 -8.28
CA TRP A 322 -43.42 3.29 -9.16
C TRP A 322 -43.31 2.83 -10.62
N THR A 323 -42.79 1.62 -10.85
CA THR A 323 -42.70 1.05 -12.19
C THR A 323 -44.08 0.88 -12.83
N ALA A 324 -45.05 0.36 -12.07
CA ALA A 324 -46.42 0.23 -12.53
C ALA A 324 -47.05 1.60 -12.82
N PHE A 325 -46.82 2.58 -11.93
CA PHE A 325 -47.33 3.94 -12.10
C PHE A 325 -46.77 4.60 -13.37
N PHE A 326 -45.48 4.55 -13.58
CA PHE A 326 -44.86 5.11 -14.78
C PHE A 326 -45.26 4.35 -16.06
N GLY A 327 -45.38 3.02 -15.97
CA GLY A 327 -45.93 2.21 -17.07
C GLY A 327 -47.36 2.61 -17.45
N PHE A 328 -48.23 2.81 -16.45
CA PHE A 328 -49.59 3.28 -16.68
C PHE A 328 -49.64 4.69 -17.28
N CYS A 329 -48.80 5.61 -16.77
CA CYS A 329 -48.68 6.96 -17.34
C CYS A 329 -48.17 6.94 -18.81
N ALA A 330 -47.23 6.07 -19.10
CA ALA A 330 -46.70 5.90 -20.46
C ALA A 330 -47.80 5.37 -21.45
N LEU A 331 -48.56 4.37 -20.99
CA LEU A 331 -49.65 3.82 -21.81
C LEU A 331 -50.78 4.83 -22.04
N ARG A 332 -51.00 5.77 -21.11
CA ARG A 332 -52.06 6.78 -21.23
C ARG A 332 -51.60 8.02 -22.00
N SER A 333 -50.28 8.21 -22.17
CA SER A 333 -49.74 9.34 -22.92
C SER A 333 -50.02 9.22 -24.40
N SER A 334 -50.77 10.19 -24.99
CA SER A 334 -51.11 10.25 -26.40
C SER A 334 -49.88 10.35 -27.34
N ARG A 335 -48.69 10.67 -26.79
CA ARG A 335 -47.43 10.77 -27.54
C ARG A 335 -46.86 9.41 -27.95
N TRP A 336 -47.34 8.30 -27.42
CA TRP A 336 -46.93 6.94 -27.75
C TRP A 336 -47.89 6.20 -28.69
N ARG A 337 -48.89 6.89 -29.19
CA ARG A 337 -49.76 6.34 -30.24
C ARG A 337 -49.19 6.77 -31.63
N LEU A 338 -48.28 5.97 -32.14
CA LEU A 338 -47.96 5.91 -33.58
C LEU A 338 -48.95 4.99 -34.26
#